data_f6d8f2e89d67e5036a696053b1178344
#
_entry.id   f6d8f2e89d67e5036a696053b1178344
#
_cell.length_a   1.000
_cell.length_b   1.000
_cell.length_c   1.000
_cell.angle_alpha   90.00
_cell.angle_beta   90.00
_cell.angle_gamma   90.00
#
_symmetry.space_group_name_H-M   'P 1'
#
loop_
_entity.id
_entity.type
_entity.pdbx_description
1 polymer ?
#
loop_
_entity_poly.entity_id
_entity_poly.type
_entity_poly.pdbx_seq_one_letter_code
_entity_poly.pdbx_strand_id
1 'polypeptide(L)'
;MIRAKDFRPHQSEDSIQMSCVSWFRVAYPELARLLHHSANEGKRTTRIVHTHAGTRVVCSGGARLKAMGMQSGFPDLFLAVPRKGMHGLFIEMKSATGRLEPSQREMLALLSEQGYATAVCRSLDDFQDVTDSYLQ
;
A
#
# COMPACT_ATOMS: atom_id res chain seq x y z
N MET A 1 34.96 3.89 8.55
CA MET A 1 34.42 2.54 8.86
C MET A 1 33.03 2.41 8.23
N ILE A 2 32.88 1.47 7.34
CA ILE A 2 31.59 1.21 6.66
C ILE A 2 30.71 0.44 7.65
N ARG A 3 29.50 0.93 7.90
CA ARG A 3 28.58 0.30 8.84
C ARG A 3 27.68 -0.71 8.11
N ALA A 4 27.27 -1.78 8.78
CA ALA A 4 26.40 -2.82 8.21
C ALA A 4 25.12 -2.24 7.57
N LYS A 5 24.61 -1.13 8.09
CA LYS A 5 23.44 -0.41 7.51
C LYS A 5 23.71 0.16 6.12
N ASP A 6 24.98 0.41 5.79
CA ASP A 6 25.38 0.99 4.51
C ASP A 6 25.34 -0.06 3.37
N PHE A 7 25.19 -1.32 3.72
CA PHE A 7 25.09 -2.46 2.80
C PHE A 7 23.67 -3.01 2.64
N ARG A 8 22.67 -2.41 3.28
CA ARG A 8 21.30 -2.88 3.06
C ARG A 8 20.89 -2.54 1.63
N PRO A 9 20.57 -3.55 0.82
CA PRO A 9 20.09 -3.27 -0.53
C PRO A 9 18.81 -2.44 -0.43
N HIS A 10 18.67 -1.48 -1.35
CA HIS A 10 17.43 -0.70 -1.46
C HIS A 10 16.29 -1.66 -1.79
N GLN A 11 15.33 -1.80 -0.87
CA GLN A 11 14.15 -2.60 -1.11
C GLN A 11 13.06 -1.73 -1.75
N SER A 12 12.44 -2.24 -2.81
CA SER A 12 11.27 -1.62 -3.41
C SER A 12 10.07 -1.69 -2.47
N GLU A 13 9.11 -0.81 -2.64
CA GLU A 13 7.84 -0.84 -1.90
C GLU A 13 7.16 -2.21 -2.03
N ASP A 14 7.11 -2.76 -3.24
CA ASP A 14 6.51 -4.08 -3.49
C ASP A 14 7.20 -5.19 -2.70
N SER A 15 8.53 -5.18 -2.67
CA SER A 15 9.32 -6.17 -1.93
C SER A 15 9.08 -6.08 -0.42
N ILE A 16 9.03 -4.86 0.11
CA ILE A 16 8.72 -4.61 1.52
C ILE A 16 7.31 -5.12 1.84
N GLN A 17 6.33 -4.78 1.01
CA GLN A 17 4.94 -5.21 1.20
C GLN A 17 4.79 -6.72 1.18
N MET A 18 5.43 -7.41 0.24
CA MET A 18 5.40 -8.87 0.18
C MET A 18 5.98 -9.52 1.44
N SER A 19 7.06 -8.97 1.97
CA SER A 19 7.66 -9.42 3.23
C SER A 19 6.71 -9.21 4.42
N CYS A 20 6.05 -8.06 4.47
CA CYS A 20 5.08 -7.73 5.51
C CYS A 20 3.88 -8.69 5.49
N VAL A 21 3.31 -8.94 4.33
CA VAL A 21 2.17 -9.84 4.17
C VAL A 21 2.57 -11.28 4.53
N SER A 22 3.74 -11.73 4.09
CA SER A 22 4.24 -13.07 4.43
C SER A 22 4.43 -13.24 5.94
N TRP A 23 5.02 -12.24 6.59
CA TRP A 23 5.17 -12.25 8.04
C TRP A 23 3.82 -12.27 8.75
N PHE A 24 2.86 -11.43 8.32
CA PHE A 24 1.54 -11.34 8.95
C PHE A 24 0.80 -12.67 8.90
N ARG A 25 0.88 -13.38 7.78
CA ARG A 25 0.24 -14.69 7.62
C ARG A 25 0.75 -15.74 8.59
N VAL A 26 2.01 -15.64 8.98
CA VAL A 26 2.62 -16.54 9.97
C VAL A 26 2.32 -16.08 11.39
N ALA A 27 2.41 -14.79 11.65
CA ALA A 27 2.22 -14.22 12.99
C ALA A 27 0.74 -14.23 13.43
N TYR A 28 -0.18 -13.99 12.49
CA TYR A 28 -1.62 -13.90 12.75
C TYR A 28 -2.42 -14.77 11.79
N PRO A 29 -2.27 -16.10 11.86
CA PRO A 29 -2.89 -17.00 10.88
C PRO A 29 -4.43 -16.91 10.86
N GLU A 30 -5.08 -16.65 11.98
CA GLU A 30 -6.54 -16.50 12.06
C GLU A 30 -7.04 -15.22 11.38
N LEU A 31 -6.18 -14.20 11.25
CA LEU A 31 -6.52 -12.90 10.67
C LEU A 31 -5.95 -12.73 9.26
N ALA A 32 -5.18 -13.69 8.78
CA ALA A 32 -4.45 -13.59 7.51
C ALA A 32 -5.35 -13.21 6.32
N ARG A 33 -6.56 -13.76 6.26
CA ARG A 33 -7.53 -13.52 5.17
C ARG A 33 -8.20 -12.14 5.27
N LEU A 34 -8.04 -11.45 6.39
CA LEU A 34 -8.62 -10.13 6.61
C LEU A 34 -7.64 -8.99 6.27
N LEU A 35 -6.40 -9.33 5.94
CA LEU A 35 -5.43 -8.38 5.40
C LEU A 35 -5.52 -8.40 3.87
N HIS A 36 -5.97 -7.28 3.31
CA HIS A 36 -6.27 -7.16 1.87
C HIS A 36 -5.44 -6.06 1.23
N HIS A 37 -4.91 -6.37 0.04
CA HIS A 37 -4.22 -5.40 -0.81
C HIS A 37 -5.20 -4.78 -1.80
N SER A 38 -5.26 -3.45 -1.81
CA SER A 38 -5.97 -2.70 -2.84
C SER A 38 -4.99 -2.40 -3.98
N ALA A 39 -5.21 -3.02 -5.14
CA ALA A 39 -4.40 -2.73 -6.31
C ALA A 39 -4.57 -1.26 -6.70
N ASN A 40 -3.48 -0.52 -6.60
CA ASN A 40 -3.44 0.90 -6.91
C ASN A 40 -2.92 1.17 -8.32
N GLU A 41 -3.06 2.43 -8.74
CA GLU A 41 -2.68 2.95 -10.06
C GLU A 41 -1.20 2.78 -10.43
N GLY A 42 -0.33 2.35 -9.50
CA GLY A 42 1.13 2.41 -9.64
C GLY A 42 1.72 1.58 -10.77
N LYS A 43 0.97 0.66 -11.35
CA LYS A 43 1.45 -0.19 -12.46
C LYS A 43 0.47 -0.14 -13.63
N ARG A 44 0.33 1.05 -14.22
CA ARG A 44 -0.35 1.19 -15.50
C ARG A 44 0.50 0.52 -16.56
N THR A 45 -0.02 -0.54 -17.16
CA THR A 45 0.59 -1.10 -18.35
C THR A 45 0.32 -0.16 -19.52
N THR A 46 1.34 0.58 -19.93
CA THR A 46 1.27 1.34 -21.16
C THR A 46 1.63 0.42 -22.33
N ARG A 47 0.84 0.46 -23.37
CA ARG A 47 1.18 -0.22 -24.64
C ARG A 47 1.15 0.77 -25.78
N ILE A 48 2.03 0.55 -26.74
CA ILE A 48 2.07 1.34 -27.97
C ILE A 48 1.15 0.65 -28.96
N VAL A 49 0.16 1.41 -29.46
CA VAL A 49 -0.76 0.92 -30.51
C VAL A 49 -0.44 1.66 -31.80
N HIS A 50 -0.12 0.92 -32.84
CA HIS A 50 0.09 1.45 -34.19
C HIS A 50 -1.26 1.45 -34.94
N THR A 51 -1.67 2.63 -35.39
CA THR A 51 -2.87 2.83 -36.20
C THR A 51 -2.53 3.50 -37.51
N HIS A 52 -3.44 3.46 -38.48
CA HIS A 52 -3.27 4.19 -39.75
C HIS A 52 -3.13 5.72 -39.56
N ALA A 53 -3.59 6.26 -38.44
CA ALA A 53 -3.47 7.69 -38.09
C ALA A 53 -2.20 8.01 -37.32
N GLY A 54 -1.32 7.03 -37.04
CA GLY A 54 -0.06 7.20 -36.29
C GLY A 54 0.04 6.28 -35.08
N THR A 55 1.08 6.53 -34.30
CA THR A 55 1.38 5.73 -33.08
C THR A 55 0.71 6.38 -31.87
N ARG A 56 -0.02 5.60 -31.09
CA ARG A 56 -0.66 6.03 -29.84
C ARG A 56 -0.10 5.24 -28.65
N VAL A 57 0.17 5.96 -27.56
CA VAL A 57 0.42 5.34 -26.27
C VAL A 57 -0.92 5.19 -25.56
N VAL A 58 -1.32 3.97 -25.28
CA VAL A 58 -2.59 3.65 -24.59
C VAL A 58 -2.28 3.14 -23.19
N CYS A 59 -2.77 3.87 -22.17
CA CYS A 59 -2.81 3.36 -20.79
C CYS A 59 -3.99 2.42 -20.66
N SER A 60 -3.72 1.11 -20.56
CA SER A 60 -4.80 0.15 -20.43
C SER A 60 -5.44 0.21 -19.04
N GLY A 61 -6.75 0.37 -18.98
CA GLY A 61 -7.57 0.15 -17.80
C GLY A 61 -7.71 1.30 -16.81
N GLY A 62 -6.94 2.39 -16.92
CA GLY A 62 -6.99 3.49 -15.94
C GLY A 62 -8.36 4.16 -15.83
N ALA A 63 -8.93 4.59 -16.95
CA ALA A 63 -10.25 5.22 -16.97
C ALA A 63 -11.36 4.25 -16.54
N ARG A 64 -11.28 3.00 -16.97
CA ARG A 64 -12.24 1.96 -16.58
C ARG A 64 -12.20 1.68 -15.09
N LEU A 65 -11.01 1.53 -14.51
CA LEU A 65 -10.85 1.28 -13.08
C LEU A 65 -11.39 2.44 -12.24
N LYS A 66 -11.14 3.69 -12.64
CA LYS A 66 -11.70 4.87 -11.98
C LYS A 66 -13.22 4.90 -12.07
N ALA A 67 -13.80 4.59 -13.24
CA ALA A 67 -15.24 4.51 -13.40
C ALA A 67 -15.86 3.40 -12.54
N MET A 68 -15.12 2.33 -12.28
CA MET A 68 -15.52 1.25 -11.40
C MET A 68 -15.35 1.57 -9.91
N GLY A 69 -14.79 2.72 -9.55
CA GLY A 69 -14.68 3.17 -8.16
C GLY A 69 -13.28 3.19 -7.58
N MET A 70 -12.25 2.96 -8.38
CA MET A 70 -10.88 3.09 -7.89
C MET A 70 -10.58 4.55 -7.55
N GLN A 71 -10.02 4.78 -6.37
CA GLN A 71 -9.66 6.11 -5.87
C GLN A 71 -8.15 6.30 -5.83
N SER A 72 -7.67 7.43 -6.38
CA SER A 72 -6.27 7.82 -6.26
C SER A 72 -5.88 8.02 -4.80
N GLY A 73 -4.71 7.52 -4.44
CA GLY A 73 -4.17 7.70 -3.09
C GLY A 73 -4.73 6.75 -2.04
N PHE A 74 -5.59 5.81 -2.43
CA PHE A 74 -6.11 4.82 -1.49
C PHE A 74 -4.96 3.95 -0.95
N PRO A 75 -4.91 3.66 0.38
CA PRO A 75 -3.82 2.90 0.98
C PRO A 75 -3.65 1.49 0.41
N ASP A 76 -2.41 0.98 0.44
CA ASP A 76 -2.05 -0.31 -0.15
C ASP A 76 -2.69 -1.51 0.54
N LEU A 77 -2.79 -1.46 1.87
CA LEU A 77 -3.28 -2.57 2.68
C LEU A 77 -4.41 -2.13 3.60
N PHE A 78 -5.37 -3.01 3.76
CA PHE A 78 -6.46 -2.86 4.72
C PHE A 78 -6.58 -4.10 5.59
N LEU A 79 -6.54 -3.92 6.92
CA LEU A 79 -6.83 -4.96 7.88
C LEU A 79 -8.26 -4.76 8.41
N ALA A 80 -9.15 -5.64 7.99
CA ALA A 80 -10.58 -5.59 8.28
C ALA A 80 -10.89 -6.20 9.66
N VAL A 81 -10.24 -5.68 10.69
CA VAL A 81 -10.38 -6.14 12.08
C VAL A 81 -10.57 -4.91 12.97
N PRO A 82 -11.71 -4.77 13.66
CA PRO A 82 -11.91 -3.67 14.60
C PRO A 82 -11.10 -3.90 15.89
N ARG A 83 -10.39 -2.88 16.34
CA ARG A 83 -9.66 -2.87 17.61
C ARG A 83 -9.62 -1.45 18.17
N LYS A 84 -9.54 -1.34 19.49
CA LYS A 84 -9.31 -0.06 20.19
C LYS A 84 -10.27 1.06 19.80
N GLY A 85 -11.52 0.71 19.49
CA GLY A 85 -12.52 1.67 19.04
C GLY A 85 -12.40 2.08 17.59
N MET A 86 -11.44 1.53 16.84
CA MET A 86 -11.26 1.77 15.42
C MET A 86 -11.97 0.70 14.58
N HIS A 87 -12.47 1.08 13.42
CA HIS A 87 -13.21 0.18 12.52
C HIS A 87 -12.32 -0.82 11.78
N GLY A 88 -11.06 -0.46 11.59
CA GLY A 88 -10.06 -1.24 10.87
C GLY A 88 -8.78 -0.44 10.76
N LEU A 89 -7.76 -1.00 10.13
CA LEU A 89 -6.44 -0.39 9.96
C LEU A 89 -6.08 -0.30 8.48
N PHE A 90 -5.83 0.91 8.00
CA PHE A 90 -5.27 1.16 6.67
C PHE A 90 -3.77 1.44 6.76
N ILE A 91 -3.01 0.81 5.89
CA ILE A 91 -1.56 0.97 5.86
C ILE A 91 -1.11 1.37 4.46
N GLU A 92 -0.42 2.51 4.38
CA GLU A 92 0.29 2.93 3.17
C GLU A 92 1.73 2.44 3.24
N MET A 93 2.15 1.74 2.21
CA MET A 93 3.52 1.23 2.12
C MET A 93 4.39 2.22 1.36
N LYS A 94 5.58 2.47 1.88
CA LYS A 94 6.59 3.32 1.24
C LYS A 94 7.96 2.67 1.35
N SER A 95 8.84 2.98 0.39
CA SER A 95 10.27 2.70 0.57
C SER A 95 10.87 3.60 1.65
N ALA A 96 12.10 3.32 2.05
CA ALA A 96 12.79 4.13 3.07
C ALA A 96 12.90 5.62 2.68
N THR A 97 12.94 5.92 1.39
CA THR A 97 13.11 7.28 0.84
C THR A 97 11.86 7.80 0.12
N GLY A 98 10.84 6.98 -0.06
CA GLY A 98 9.61 7.35 -0.74
C GLY A 98 8.82 8.42 0.03
N ARG A 99 8.14 9.30 -0.70
CA ARG A 99 7.32 10.36 -0.12
C ARG A 99 5.84 10.09 -0.34
N LEU A 100 5.04 10.50 0.62
CA LEU A 100 3.59 10.49 0.45
C LEU A 100 3.18 11.53 -0.58
N GLU A 101 2.40 11.07 -1.58
CA GLU A 101 1.75 11.98 -2.51
C GLU A 101 0.62 12.76 -1.81
N PRO A 102 0.28 13.99 -2.28
CA PRO A 102 -0.82 14.74 -1.69
C PRO A 102 -2.14 13.97 -1.62
N SER A 103 -2.48 13.22 -2.66
CA SER A 103 -3.69 12.38 -2.69
C SER A 103 -3.69 11.29 -1.61
N GLN A 104 -2.52 10.74 -1.31
CA GLN A 104 -2.35 9.73 -0.26
C GLN A 104 -2.56 10.33 1.14
N ARG A 105 -1.99 11.52 1.38
CA ARG A 105 -2.21 12.24 2.65
C ARG A 105 -3.68 12.58 2.87
N GLU A 106 -4.33 13.08 1.84
CA GLU A 106 -5.76 13.42 1.90
C GLU A 106 -6.60 12.19 2.20
N MET A 107 -6.33 11.07 1.53
CA MET A 107 -7.08 9.83 1.76
C MET A 107 -6.87 9.29 3.18
N LEU A 108 -5.65 9.29 3.69
CA LEU A 108 -5.38 8.87 5.07
C LEU A 108 -6.15 9.75 6.08
N ALA A 109 -6.19 11.06 5.85
CA ALA A 109 -6.94 11.97 6.71
C ALA A 109 -8.46 11.68 6.66
N LEU A 110 -9.02 11.48 5.47
CA LEU A 110 -10.44 11.14 5.31
C LEU A 110 -10.78 9.82 6.02
N LEU A 111 -9.95 8.80 5.89
CA LEU A 111 -10.17 7.51 6.55
C LEU A 111 -10.07 7.63 8.06
N SER A 112 -9.12 8.42 8.56
CA SER A 112 -8.99 8.71 10.00
C SER A 112 -10.23 9.41 10.56
N GLU A 113 -10.78 10.38 9.83
CA GLU A 113 -12.03 11.07 10.20
C GLU A 113 -13.21 10.11 10.29
N GLN A 114 -13.21 9.04 9.49
CA GLN A 114 -14.26 8.04 9.51
C GLN A 114 -14.05 6.94 10.58
N GLY A 115 -13.05 7.09 11.45
CA GLY A 115 -12.84 6.17 12.57
C GLY A 115 -11.95 4.97 12.26
N TYR A 116 -11.17 5.02 11.18
CA TYR A 116 -10.16 4.01 10.88
C TYR A 116 -8.81 4.40 11.43
N ALA A 117 -8.04 3.43 11.89
CA ALA A 117 -6.62 3.64 12.17
C ALA A 117 -5.87 3.71 10.85
N THR A 118 -4.87 4.58 10.77
CA THR A 118 -4.05 4.76 9.58
C THR A 118 -2.57 4.74 9.95
N ALA A 119 -1.74 4.19 9.08
CA ALA A 119 -0.30 4.17 9.27
C ALA A 119 0.44 4.22 7.94
N VAL A 120 1.68 4.71 8.00
CA VAL A 120 2.64 4.63 6.91
C VAL A 120 3.79 3.74 7.37
N CYS A 121 4.06 2.68 6.63
CA CYS A 121 5.12 1.73 6.97
C CYS A 121 6.20 1.74 5.87
N ARG A 122 7.45 1.84 6.29
CA ARG A 122 8.61 1.95 5.40
C ARG A 122 9.52 0.73 5.45
N SER A 123 9.19 -0.22 6.33
CA SER A 123 9.98 -1.42 6.57
C SER A 123 9.11 -2.51 7.19
N LEU A 124 9.61 -3.73 7.21
CA LEU A 124 8.98 -4.83 7.95
C LEU A 124 8.88 -4.49 9.44
N ASP A 125 9.92 -3.89 10.02
CA ASP A 125 9.92 -3.50 11.44
C ASP A 125 8.79 -2.51 11.74
N ASP A 126 8.60 -1.49 10.90
CA ASP A 126 7.47 -0.55 11.03
C ASP A 126 6.13 -1.29 10.99
N PHE A 127 5.98 -2.20 10.03
CA PHE A 127 4.75 -2.94 9.85
C PHE A 127 4.43 -3.84 11.06
N GLN A 128 5.44 -4.53 11.60
CA GLN A 128 5.31 -5.35 12.80
C GLN A 128 4.88 -4.50 13.99
N ASP A 129 5.54 -3.37 14.22
CA ASP A 129 5.22 -2.46 15.32
C ASP A 129 3.78 -1.94 15.23
N VAL A 130 3.36 -1.52 14.04
CA VAL A 130 2.01 -1.00 13.79
C VAL A 130 0.96 -2.08 14.00
N THR A 131 1.13 -3.26 13.42
CA THR A 131 0.13 -4.34 13.50
C THR A 131 0.06 -4.93 14.90
N ASP A 132 1.20 -5.17 15.55
CA ASP A 132 1.23 -5.66 16.92
C ASP A 132 0.58 -4.66 17.88
N SER A 133 0.89 -3.38 17.74
CA SER A 133 0.29 -2.31 18.55
C SER A 133 -1.22 -2.21 18.35
N TYR A 134 -1.68 -2.36 17.11
CA TYR A 134 -3.10 -2.27 16.78
C TYR A 134 -3.87 -3.48 17.31
N LEU A 135 -3.32 -4.69 17.19
CA LEU A 135 -4.01 -5.94 17.52
C LEU A 135 -3.93 -6.31 19.00
N GLN A 136 -2.99 -5.77 19.73
CA GLN A 136 -2.82 -5.98 21.17
C GLN A 136 -3.43 -4.82 21.94
#